data_e1673d39ef25f339bf17915000607f7a
#
_entry.id   e1673d39ef25f339bf17915000607f7a
#
_cell.length_a   1.000
_cell.length_b   1.000
_cell.length_c   1.000
_cell.angle_alpha   90.00
_cell.angle_beta   90.00
_cell.angle_gamma   90.00
#
_symmetry.space_group_name_H-M   'P 1'
#
loop_
_entity.id
_entity.type
_entity.pdbx_description
1 polymer ?
#
loop_
_entity_poly.entity_id
_entity_poly.type
_entity_poly.pdbx_seq_one_letter_code
_entity_poly.pdbx_strand_id
1 'polypeptide(L)'
;MVESRPLKGQVALVTGGSRGIGRGIAIQLGAAGAKVFITGRRPSASYGANQPNLPSLEQTVKEISSRGGEAISIYCDHANSEDVRKLFERVEAECNGNLDILVNNAYSGIPSIINNVGRKFYECEPEFWDDINEVGLRNYYFCAVYAARMMAKQKNGLIVHIGSAGGLQHFFNVPYGVGKAGIDRMAADMAIELKDANVAVVCLWPGIAKTELTAELLKTDVLHKLTGQSKESMDASMKRGESTEFVGKAVVALAGDKKIMKKSGRILLTADLASEYRFRDANGVMPANIRSVRTALELFGFVRLARWIPAFIKIPKFCLHFASYKF
;
A
#
# COMPACT_ATOMS: atom_id res chain seq x y z
N MET A 1 9.28 18.18 24.38
CA MET A 1 10.09 17.08 23.77
C MET A 1 10.16 17.36 22.29
N VAL A 2 11.36 17.52 21.72
CA VAL A 2 11.52 17.66 20.26
C VAL A 2 11.08 16.33 19.67
N GLU A 3 9.99 16.33 18.87
CA GLU A 3 9.58 15.12 18.13
C GLU A 3 10.78 14.63 17.32
N SER A 4 11.18 13.39 17.55
CA SER A 4 12.29 12.80 16.81
C SER A 4 11.86 12.68 15.34
N ARG A 5 12.58 13.34 14.44
CA ARG A 5 12.37 13.27 12.99
C ARG A 5 13.39 12.29 12.39
N PRO A 6 13.12 10.98 12.48
CA PRO A 6 14.11 9.94 12.15
C PRO A 6 14.49 9.92 10.68
N LEU A 7 13.68 10.52 9.79
CA LEU A 7 13.90 10.55 8.34
C LEU A 7 14.34 11.94 7.84
N LYS A 8 14.82 12.82 8.75
CA LYS A 8 15.32 14.16 8.38
C LYS A 8 16.45 14.04 7.35
N GLY A 9 16.29 14.75 6.24
CA GLY A 9 17.23 14.76 5.12
C GLY A 9 17.03 13.66 4.10
N GLN A 10 16.10 12.74 4.32
CA GLN A 10 15.73 11.73 3.32
C GLN A 10 14.69 12.26 2.34
N VAL A 11 14.73 11.72 1.12
CA VAL A 11 13.80 12.01 0.03
C VAL A 11 12.92 10.80 -0.23
N ALA A 12 11.61 11.01 -0.23
CA ALA A 12 10.62 9.97 -0.50
C ALA A 12 9.72 10.32 -1.69
N LEU A 13 9.39 9.33 -2.51
CA LEU A 13 8.38 9.41 -3.55
C LEU A 13 7.24 8.42 -3.25
N VAL A 14 6.01 8.94 -3.13
CA VAL A 14 4.80 8.15 -2.91
C VAL A 14 3.88 8.27 -4.12
N THR A 15 3.68 7.17 -4.84
CA THR A 15 2.75 7.16 -5.98
C THR A 15 1.31 7.02 -5.49
N GLY A 16 0.37 7.82 -6.04
CA GLY A 16 -1.02 7.82 -5.62
C GLY A 16 -1.24 8.40 -4.22
N GLY A 17 -0.61 9.55 -3.91
CA GLY A 17 -0.60 10.18 -2.60
C GLY A 17 -1.78 11.13 -2.32
N SER A 18 -2.77 11.25 -3.19
CA SER A 18 -3.90 12.18 -3.00
C SER A 18 -4.88 11.74 -1.92
N ARG A 19 -5.09 10.45 -1.75
CA ARG A 19 -6.08 9.86 -0.82
C ARG A 19 -5.69 8.46 -0.37
N GLY A 20 -6.48 7.90 0.52
CA GLY A 20 -6.35 6.51 0.99
C GLY A 20 -4.98 6.21 1.60
N ILE A 21 -4.49 5.00 1.33
CA ILE A 21 -3.24 4.48 1.89
C ILE A 21 -2.06 5.38 1.51
N GLY A 22 -1.95 5.80 0.24
CA GLY A 22 -0.85 6.65 -0.22
C GLY A 22 -0.80 8.00 0.49
N ARG A 23 -1.97 8.63 0.75
CA ARG A 23 -2.05 9.85 1.55
C ARG A 23 -1.57 9.62 2.98
N GLY A 24 -2.02 8.55 3.64
CA GLY A 24 -1.59 8.24 5.00
C GLY A 24 -0.08 7.98 5.09
N ILE A 25 0.50 7.30 4.11
CA ILE A 25 1.94 7.07 4.02
C ILE A 25 2.69 8.40 3.85
N ALA A 26 2.25 9.25 2.92
CA ALA A 26 2.89 10.54 2.65
C ALA A 26 2.89 11.46 3.89
N ILE A 27 1.76 11.52 4.61
CA ILE A 27 1.63 12.29 5.86
C ILE A 27 2.64 11.80 6.90
N GLN A 28 2.75 10.49 7.12
CA GLN A 28 3.64 9.94 8.13
C GLN A 28 5.13 10.10 7.76
N LEU A 29 5.49 9.98 6.48
CA LEU A 29 6.86 10.24 6.01
C LEU A 29 7.25 11.70 6.20
N GLY A 30 6.35 12.64 5.85
CA GLY A 30 6.58 14.08 6.07
C GLY A 30 6.69 14.43 7.56
N ALA A 31 5.82 13.89 8.41
CA ALA A 31 5.90 14.08 9.86
C ALA A 31 7.21 13.51 10.44
N ALA A 32 7.72 12.41 9.87
CA ALA A 32 9.01 11.83 10.23
C ALA A 32 10.23 12.66 9.71
N GLY A 33 10.00 13.71 8.93
CA GLY A 33 11.03 14.66 8.46
C GLY A 33 11.59 14.41 7.06
N ALA A 34 11.04 13.47 6.31
CA ALA A 34 11.40 13.30 4.91
C ALA A 34 10.82 14.43 4.03
N LYS A 35 11.54 14.81 2.97
CA LYS A 35 10.99 15.56 1.84
C LYS A 35 10.19 14.59 0.97
N VAL A 36 8.88 14.84 0.81
CA VAL A 36 7.98 13.87 0.19
C VAL A 36 7.44 14.38 -1.14
N PHE A 37 7.75 13.69 -2.23
CA PHE A 37 7.05 13.85 -3.50
C PHE A 37 5.82 12.96 -3.51
N ILE A 38 4.67 13.53 -3.87
CA ILE A 38 3.42 12.78 -4.00
C ILE A 38 2.84 12.93 -5.39
N THR A 39 2.32 11.84 -5.93
CA THR A 39 1.72 11.87 -7.26
C THR A 39 0.23 11.55 -7.25
N GLY A 40 -0.46 11.99 -8.27
CA GLY A 40 -1.85 11.68 -8.57
C GLY A 40 -2.26 12.24 -9.92
N ARG A 41 -3.39 11.79 -10.43
CA ARG A 41 -3.94 12.30 -11.68
C ARG A 41 -4.49 13.72 -11.51
N ARG A 42 -4.48 14.50 -12.59
CA ARG A 42 -5.20 15.77 -12.62
C ARG A 42 -6.70 15.52 -12.41
N PRO A 43 -7.40 16.35 -11.63
CA PRO A 43 -8.86 16.32 -11.58
C PRO A 43 -9.43 16.49 -12.99
N SER A 44 -10.37 15.65 -13.37
CA SER A 44 -11.08 15.75 -14.66
C SER A 44 -12.58 15.61 -14.44
N ALA A 45 -13.38 16.06 -15.42
CA ALA A 45 -14.83 15.94 -15.38
C ALA A 45 -15.30 14.47 -15.25
N SER A 46 -14.53 13.52 -15.80
CA SER A 46 -14.79 12.08 -15.72
C SER A 46 -14.25 11.43 -14.43
N TYR A 47 -13.33 12.10 -13.71
CA TYR A 47 -12.68 11.55 -12.53
C TYR A 47 -12.66 12.58 -11.39
N GLY A 48 -13.51 12.37 -10.41
CA GLY A 48 -13.61 13.26 -9.24
C GLY A 48 -14.76 14.26 -9.29
N ALA A 49 -15.31 14.61 -10.45
CA ALA A 49 -16.46 15.54 -10.54
C ALA A 49 -17.70 15.02 -9.78
N ASN A 50 -17.90 13.71 -9.72
CA ASN A 50 -18.99 13.07 -8.98
C ASN A 50 -18.62 12.67 -7.55
N GLN A 51 -17.42 13.02 -7.06
CA GLN A 51 -16.94 12.70 -5.71
C GLN A 51 -16.29 13.95 -5.06
N PRO A 52 -17.06 15.00 -4.80
CA PRO A 52 -16.54 16.30 -4.33
C PRO A 52 -15.86 16.24 -2.95
N ASN A 53 -16.04 15.15 -2.21
CA ASN A 53 -15.53 15.00 -0.85
C ASN A 53 -14.20 14.22 -0.74
N LEU A 54 -13.58 13.84 -1.89
CA LEU A 54 -12.30 13.14 -1.82
C LEU A 54 -11.14 14.13 -1.76
N PRO A 55 -10.11 13.87 -0.91
CA PRO A 55 -8.93 14.72 -0.81
C PRO A 55 -8.18 14.84 -2.13
N SER A 56 -7.57 16.01 -2.37
CA SER A 56 -6.70 16.29 -3.50
C SER A 56 -5.21 16.15 -3.14
N LEU A 57 -4.33 16.22 -4.13
CA LEU A 57 -2.88 16.29 -3.89
C LEU A 57 -2.51 17.53 -3.06
N GLU A 58 -3.10 18.68 -3.38
CA GLU A 58 -2.84 19.95 -2.68
C GLU A 58 -3.29 19.90 -1.22
N GLN A 59 -4.42 19.25 -0.95
CA GLN A 59 -4.89 19.04 0.42
C GLN A 59 -3.93 18.14 1.20
N THR A 60 -3.36 17.11 0.56
CA THR A 60 -2.34 16.26 1.18
C THR A 60 -1.06 17.04 1.48
N VAL A 61 -0.59 17.88 0.55
CA VAL A 61 0.57 18.77 0.78
C VAL A 61 0.31 19.71 1.97
N LYS A 62 -0.87 20.37 2.00
CA LYS A 62 -1.25 21.25 3.12
C LYS A 62 -1.26 20.53 4.46
N GLU A 63 -1.79 19.30 4.51
CA GLU A 63 -1.78 18.49 5.72
C GLU A 63 -0.37 18.15 6.18
N ILE A 64 0.52 17.75 5.26
CA ILE A 64 1.92 17.47 5.58
C ILE A 64 2.60 18.73 6.12
N SER A 65 2.40 19.88 5.47
CA SER A 65 2.97 21.18 5.90
C SER A 65 2.44 21.62 7.26
N SER A 66 1.15 21.42 7.54
CA SER A 66 0.55 21.77 8.84
C SER A 66 1.14 20.96 10.00
N ARG A 67 1.65 19.76 9.71
CA ARG A 67 2.37 18.90 10.66
C ARG A 67 3.90 19.16 10.65
N GLY A 68 4.34 20.24 10.00
CA GLY A 68 5.75 20.67 9.95
C GLY A 68 6.62 19.83 9.00
N GLY A 69 6.05 19.05 8.10
CA GLY A 69 6.74 18.31 7.05
C GLY A 69 6.90 19.12 5.76
N GLU A 70 7.66 18.57 4.80
CA GLU A 70 7.85 19.13 3.46
C GLU A 70 7.28 18.16 2.41
N ALA A 71 6.43 18.66 1.51
CA ALA A 71 5.90 17.86 0.42
C ALA A 71 5.72 18.66 -0.87
N ILE A 72 5.88 17.97 -2.00
CA ILE A 72 5.71 18.51 -3.35
C ILE A 72 4.72 17.60 -4.10
N SER A 73 3.65 18.19 -4.64
CA SER A 73 2.72 17.48 -5.50
C SER A 73 3.17 17.50 -6.96
N ILE A 74 3.07 16.36 -7.63
CA ILE A 74 3.35 16.21 -9.06
C ILE A 74 2.18 15.48 -9.71
N TYR A 75 1.54 16.10 -10.67
CA TYR A 75 0.55 15.43 -11.48
C TYR A 75 1.22 14.43 -12.41
N CYS A 76 0.80 13.17 -12.34
CA CYS A 76 1.31 12.07 -13.14
C CYS A 76 0.18 11.05 -13.38
N ASP A 77 -0.07 10.72 -14.61
CA ASP A 77 -0.87 9.53 -14.94
C ASP A 77 0.05 8.32 -15.02
N HIS A 78 -0.08 7.42 -14.06
CA HIS A 78 0.75 6.23 -13.98
C HIS A 78 0.43 5.17 -15.06
N ALA A 79 -0.63 5.32 -15.84
CA ALA A 79 -0.87 4.55 -17.05
C ALA A 79 0.04 5.01 -18.20
N ASN A 80 0.46 6.28 -18.20
CA ASN A 80 1.32 6.87 -19.22
C ASN A 80 2.80 6.74 -18.84
N SER A 81 3.55 5.94 -19.60
CA SER A 81 4.99 5.71 -19.35
C SER A 81 5.84 6.98 -19.50
N GLU A 82 5.43 7.91 -20.37
CA GLU A 82 6.13 9.18 -20.55
C GLU A 82 5.92 10.13 -19.36
N ASP A 83 4.73 10.13 -18.76
CA ASP A 83 4.49 10.87 -17.52
C ASP A 83 5.34 10.33 -16.39
N VAL A 84 5.46 8.99 -16.29
CA VAL A 84 6.33 8.34 -15.30
C VAL A 84 7.80 8.71 -15.53
N ARG A 85 8.28 8.72 -16.77
CA ARG A 85 9.64 9.15 -17.09
C ARG A 85 9.90 10.59 -16.64
N LYS A 86 9.03 11.53 -17.02
CA LYS A 86 9.12 12.94 -16.64
C LYS A 86 9.04 13.16 -15.12
N LEU A 87 8.24 12.34 -14.42
CA LEU A 87 8.18 12.37 -12.96
C LEU A 87 9.56 12.13 -12.36
N PHE A 88 10.26 11.07 -12.79
CA PHE A 88 11.58 10.74 -12.23
C PHE A 88 12.66 11.73 -12.64
N GLU A 89 12.63 12.27 -13.86
CA GLU A 89 13.53 13.36 -14.28
C GLU A 89 13.37 14.59 -13.38
N ARG A 90 12.13 14.94 -13.06
CA ARG A 90 11.84 16.05 -12.15
C ARG A 90 12.34 15.79 -10.72
N VAL A 91 12.06 14.58 -10.18
CA VAL A 91 12.53 14.20 -8.84
C VAL A 91 14.07 14.21 -8.79
N GLU A 92 14.74 13.64 -9.81
CA GLU A 92 16.20 13.62 -9.90
C GLU A 92 16.79 15.04 -9.89
N ALA A 93 16.20 15.95 -10.66
CA ALA A 93 16.64 17.35 -10.72
C ALA A 93 16.41 18.12 -9.40
N GLU A 94 15.23 17.94 -8.75
CA GLU A 94 14.88 18.66 -7.52
C GLU A 94 15.59 18.13 -6.27
N CYS A 95 16.22 16.95 -6.36
CA CYS A 95 16.91 16.29 -5.24
C CYS A 95 18.37 15.97 -5.51
N ASN A 96 18.99 16.60 -6.52
CA ASN A 96 20.39 16.37 -6.90
C ASN A 96 20.72 14.88 -7.06
N GLY A 97 19.81 14.13 -7.68
CA GLY A 97 19.96 12.69 -7.93
C GLY A 97 19.66 11.78 -6.75
N ASN A 98 19.28 12.28 -5.60
CA ASN A 98 19.02 11.47 -4.40
C ASN A 98 17.54 11.05 -4.30
N LEU A 99 17.31 9.76 -4.09
CA LEU A 99 16.00 9.20 -3.73
C LEU A 99 16.21 8.06 -2.73
N ASP A 100 15.75 8.24 -1.49
CA ASP A 100 15.95 7.25 -0.43
C ASP A 100 14.81 6.23 -0.34
N ILE A 101 13.56 6.67 -0.62
CA ILE A 101 12.38 5.86 -0.42
C ILE A 101 11.46 6.00 -1.64
N LEU A 102 11.14 4.86 -2.28
CA LEU A 102 10.03 4.76 -3.22
C LEU A 102 8.89 3.97 -2.59
N VAL A 103 7.67 4.51 -2.59
CA VAL A 103 6.46 3.77 -2.26
C VAL A 103 5.58 3.64 -3.49
N ASN A 104 5.56 2.46 -4.07
CA ASN A 104 4.65 2.08 -5.14
C ASN A 104 3.28 1.74 -4.55
N ASN A 105 2.34 2.68 -4.66
CA ASN A 105 1.00 2.55 -4.09
C ASN A 105 -0.12 2.88 -5.10
N ALA A 106 0.16 3.62 -6.18
CA ALA A 106 -0.85 4.01 -7.17
C ALA A 106 -1.62 2.79 -7.70
N TYR A 107 -2.95 2.89 -7.70
CA TYR A 107 -3.85 1.84 -8.18
C TYR A 107 -5.11 2.45 -8.78
N SER A 108 -5.52 2.03 -9.98
CA SER A 108 -6.68 2.55 -10.70
C SER A 108 -7.85 1.57 -10.83
N GLY A 109 -7.67 0.30 -10.53
CA GLY A 109 -8.61 -0.77 -10.87
C GLY A 109 -9.92 -0.82 -10.07
N ILE A 110 -10.09 0.00 -9.02
CA ILE A 110 -11.28 -0.09 -8.16
C ILE A 110 -12.60 0.14 -8.91
N PRO A 111 -12.75 1.16 -9.79
CA PRO A 111 -14.00 1.33 -10.54
C PRO A 111 -14.34 0.12 -11.41
N SER A 112 -13.34 -0.43 -12.10
CA SER A 112 -13.54 -1.60 -12.96
C SER A 112 -13.87 -2.86 -12.16
N ILE A 113 -13.30 -3.03 -10.95
CA ILE A 113 -13.70 -4.11 -10.03
C ILE A 113 -15.17 -3.96 -9.63
N ILE A 114 -15.60 -2.75 -9.28
CA ILE A 114 -16.99 -2.48 -8.87
C ILE A 114 -17.96 -2.75 -10.02
N ASN A 115 -17.64 -2.29 -11.23
CA ASN A 115 -18.49 -2.45 -12.42
C ASN A 115 -18.62 -3.92 -12.87
N ASN A 116 -17.67 -4.78 -12.48
CA ASN A 116 -17.66 -6.19 -12.85
C ASN A 116 -17.93 -7.14 -11.65
N VAL A 117 -18.53 -6.62 -10.56
CA VAL A 117 -18.86 -7.42 -9.38
C VAL A 117 -19.76 -8.60 -9.76
N GLY A 118 -19.37 -9.81 -9.32
CA GLY A 118 -20.14 -11.03 -9.52
C GLY A 118 -19.96 -11.69 -10.90
N ARG A 119 -19.28 -11.03 -11.85
CA ARG A 119 -18.96 -11.63 -13.15
C ARG A 119 -17.80 -12.61 -13.02
N LYS A 120 -17.86 -13.68 -13.79
CA LYS A 120 -16.75 -14.60 -13.98
C LYS A 120 -15.73 -13.98 -14.95
N PHE A 121 -14.46 -14.39 -14.86
CA PHE A 121 -13.41 -13.78 -15.70
C PHE A 121 -13.69 -13.91 -17.21
N TYR A 122 -14.34 -14.99 -17.64
CA TYR A 122 -14.70 -15.26 -19.04
C TYR A 122 -15.97 -14.50 -19.50
N GLU A 123 -16.63 -13.79 -18.61
CA GLU A 123 -17.78 -12.90 -18.89
C GLU A 123 -17.35 -11.43 -18.97
N CYS A 124 -16.06 -11.14 -18.68
CA CYS A 124 -15.48 -9.82 -18.79
C CYS A 124 -14.72 -9.69 -20.10
N GLU A 125 -14.64 -8.46 -20.62
CA GLU A 125 -13.79 -8.17 -21.77
C GLU A 125 -12.31 -8.29 -21.38
N PRO A 126 -11.38 -8.70 -22.31
CA PRO A 126 -9.96 -8.85 -22.02
C PRO A 126 -9.30 -7.59 -21.48
N GLU A 127 -9.75 -6.40 -21.89
CA GLU A 127 -9.28 -5.09 -21.46
C GLU A 127 -9.46 -4.86 -19.95
N PHE A 128 -10.32 -5.64 -19.30
CA PHE A 128 -10.42 -5.65 -17.84
C PHE A 128 -9.09 -5.99 -17.15
N TRP A 129 -8.22 -6.74 -17.82
CA TRP A 129 -6.86 -6.98 -17.35
C TRP A 129 -6.07 -5.67 -17.26
N ASP A 130 -6.13 -4.83 -18.28
CA ASP A 130 -5.38 -3.57 -18.34
C ASP A 130 -5.89 -2.58 -17.30
N ASP A 131 -7.22 -2.46 -17.15
CA ASP A 131 -7.86 -1.65 -16.11
C ASP A 131 -7.31 -1.94 -14.71
N ILE A 132 -7.01 -3.20 -14.42
CA ILE A 132 -6.54 -3.67 -13.12
C ILE A 132 -5.02 -3.56 -12.99
N ASN A 133 -4.25 -3.89 -14.03
CA ASN A 133 -2.82 -4.13 -13.94
C ASN A 133 -1.94 -3.06 -14.58
N GLU A 134 -2.46 -2.20 -15.43
CA GLU A 134 -1.68 -1.10 -16.00
C GLU A 134 -1.21 -0.14 -14.91
N VAL A 135 -2.11 0.28 -14.01
CA VAL A 135 -1.76 1.04 -12.80
C VAL A 135 -1.96 0.17 -11.57
N GLY A 136 -0.98 -0.59 -11.18
CA GLY A 136 -1.03 -1.50 -10.05
C GLY A 136 0.00 -2.61 -10.11
N LEU A 137 0.40 -3.01 -11.33
CA LEU A 137 1.50 -3.96 -11.55
C LEU A 137 2.55 -3.36 -12.49
N ARG A 138 2.15 -3.02 -13.74
CA ARG A 138 3.07 -2.50 -14.76
C ARG A 138 3.78 -1.22 -14.30
N ASN A 139 3.04 -0.23 -13.81
CA ASN A 139 3.64 1.02 -13.34
C ASN A 139 4.56 0.84 -12.13
N TYR A 140 4.32 -0.16 -11.28
CA TYR A 140 5.22 -0.47 -10.15
C TYR A 140 6.60 -0.86 -10.66
N TYR A 141 6.65 -1.69 -11.71
CA TYR A 141 7.90 -2.04 -12.37
C TYR A 141 8.60 -0.80 -12.94
N PHE A 142 7.88 0.04 -13.68
CA PHE A 142 8.44 1.25 -14.29
C PHE A 142 9.01 2.22 -13.25
N CYS A 143 8.23 2.53 -12.20
CA CYS A 143 8.71 3.38 -11.12
C CYS A 143 9.92 2.75 -10.40
N ALA A 144 9.90 1.44 -10.17
CA ALA A 144 11.01 0.75 -9.54
C ALA A 144 12.30 0.80 -10.38
N VAL A 145 12.21 0.66 -11.72
CA VAL A 145 13.36 0.78 -12.62
C VAL A 145 14.02 2.16 -12.50
N TYR A 146 13.23 3.23 -12.58
CA TYR A 146 13.79 4.59 -12.46
C TYR A 146 14.37 4.86 -11.07
N ALA A 147 13.65 4.48 -10.01
CA ALA A 147 14.14 4.63 -8.63
C ALA A 147 15.41 3.82 -8.39
N ALA A 148 15.46 2.57 -8.85
CA ALA A 148 16.63 1.70 -8.71
C ALA A 148 17.87 2.29 -9.38
N ARG A 149 17.73 2.96 -10.54
CA ARG A 149 18.85 3.65 -11.21
C ARG A 149 19.45 4.77 -10.34
N MET A 150 18.63 5.52 -9.60
CA MET A 150 19.07 6.54 -8.67
C MET A 150 19.69 5.90 -7.42
N MET A 151 18.96 4.97 -6.78
CA MET A 151 19.34 4.32 -5.53
C MET A 151 20.64 3.48 -5.67
N ALA A 152 20.82 2.82 -6.81
CA ALA A 152 22.03 2.01 -7.06
C ALA A 152 23.29 2.88 -7.18
N LYS A 153 23.21 4.09 -7.77
CA LYS A 153 24.31 5.05 -7.81
C LYS A 153 24.74 5.50 -6.41
N GLN A 154 23.75 5.73 -5.52
CA GLN A 154 24.00 6.18 -4.13
C GLN A 154 24.27 5.00 -3.17
N LYS A 155 24.15 3.76 -3.61
CA LYS A 155 24.28 2.52 -2.83
C LYS A 155 23.44 2.52 -1.54
N ASN A 156 22.24 3.07 -1.64
CA ASN A 156 21.26 3.14 -0.55
C ASN A 156 19.88 3.35 -1.12
N GLY A 157 18.88 2.70 -0.53
CA GLY A 157 17.49 2.93 -0.89
C GLY A 157 16.54 1.88 -0.33
N LEU A 158 15.27 2.26 -0.30
CA LEU A 158 14.16 1.39 0.08
C LEU A 158 13.02 1.52 -0.94
N ILE A 159 12.66 0.42 -1.57
CA ILE A 159 11.48 0.31 -2.42
C ILE A 159 10.41 -0.48 -1.66
N VAL A 160 9.25 0.13 -1.47
CA VAL A 160 8.09 -0.51 -0.83
C VAL A 160 6.97 -0.64 -1.86
N HIS A 161 6.60 -1.86 -2.19
CA HIS A 161 5.41 -2.14 -2.99
C HIS A 161 4.21 -2.38 -2.08
N ILE A 162 3.08 -1.71 -2.31
CA ILE A 162 1.84 -1.95 -1.58
C ILE A 162 1.10 -3.13 -2.22
N GLY A 163 1.25 -4.27 -1.59
CA GLY A 163 0.63 -5.53 -1.98
C GLY A 163 -0.70 -5.79 -1.28
N SER A 164 -1.13 -7.05 -1.29
CA SER A 164 -2.38 -7.49 -0.67
C SER A 164 -2.39 -9.01 -0.47
N ALA A 165 -3.12 -9.48 0.53
CA ALA A 165 -3.42 -10.90 0.71
C ALA A 165 -4.14 -11.53 -0.51
N GLY A 166 -4.71 -10.70 -1.40
CA GLY A 166 -5.24 -11.14 -2.69
C GLY A 166 -4.21 -11.78 -3.63
N GLY A 167 -2.90 -11.59 -3.39
CA GLY A 167 -1.85 -12.34 -4.10
C GLY A 167 -1.68 -13.78 -3.62
N LEU A 168 -2.22 -14.13 -2.45
CA LEU A 168 -2.11 -15.46 -1.87
C LEU A 168 -3.24 -16.40 -2.34
N GLN A 169 -4.45 -15.88 -2.39
CA GLN A 169 -5.66 -16.63 -2.74
C GLN A 169 -6.62 -15.77 -3.57
N HIS A 170 -7.64 -16.39 -4.16
CA HIS A 170 -8.65 -15.67 -4.94
C HIS A 170 -9.34 -14.60 -4.08
N PHE A 171 -9.25 -13.35 -4.54
CA PHE A 171 -9.89 -12.20 -3.94
C PHE A 171 -10.37 -11.27 -5.07
N PHE A 172 -11.60 -10.81 -5.04
CA PHE A 172 -12.27 -10.00 -6.06
C PHE A 172 -12.38 -10.68 -7.44
N ASN A 173 -11.28 -10.82 -8.18
CA ASN A 173 -11.24 -11.35 -9.55
C ASN A 173 -9.84 -11.86 -9.93
N VAL A 174 -9.74 -12.53 -11.09
CA VAL A 174 -8.49 -13.12 -11.59
C VAL A 174 -7.41 -12.07 -11.85
N PRO A 175 -7.66 -10.96 -12.61
CA PRO A 175 -6.63 -9.93 -12.83
C PRO A 175 -6.06 -9.34 -11.54
N TYR A 176 -6.91 -9.10 -10.53
CA TYR A 176 -6.47 -8.59 -9.24
C TYR A 176 -5.53 -9.56 -8.52
N GLY A 177 -5.95 -10.83 -8.41
CA GLY A 177 -5.15 -11.85 -7.74
C GLY A 177 -3.79 -12.05 -8.40
N VAL A 178 -3.76 -12.14 -9.73
CA VAL A 178 -2.51 -12.25 -10.51
C VAL A 178 -1.63 -11.02 -10.34
N GLY A 179 -2.21 -9.81 -10.44
CA GLY A 179 -1.47 -8.56 -10.25
C GLY A 179 -0.83 -8.47 -8.87
N LYS A 180 -1.56 -8.82 -7.80
CA LYS A 180 -1.02 -8.79 -6.43
C LYS A 180 0.03 -9.88 -6.18
N ALA A 181 -0.14 -11.08 -6.75
CA ALA A 181 0.89 -12.11 -6.73
C ALA A 181 2.14 -11.71 -7.52
N GLY A 182 1.95 -11.02 -8.65
CA GLY A 182 3.03 -10.45 -9.45
C GLY A 182 3.86 -9.40 -8.69
N ILE A 183 3.21 -8.55 -7.89
CA ILE A 183 3.90 -7.57 -7.03
C ILE A 183 4.75 -8.28 -5.96
N ASP A 184 4.24 -9.34 -5.33
CA ASP A 184 4.98 -10.11 -4.33
C ASP A 184 6.22 -10.74 -4.96
N ARG A 185 6.09 -11.33 -6.14
CA ARG A 185 7.19 -11.91 -6.89
C ARG A 185 8.19 -10.85 -7.34
N MET A 186 7.73 -9.72 -7.84
CA MET A 186 8.55 -8.58 -8.25
C MET A 186 9.45 -8.10 -7.10
N ALA A 187 8.90 -7.97 -5.88
CA ALA A 187 9.68 -7.59 -4.73
C ALA A 187 10.80 -8.59 -4.41
N ALA A 188 10.53 -9.89 -4.53
CA ALA A 188 11.52 -10.94 -4.28
C ALA A 188 12.65 -10.92 -5.31
N ASP A 189 12.33 -10.81 -6.60
CA ASP A 189 13.31 -10.84 -7.68
C ASP A 189 14.17 -9.56 -7.69
N MET A 190 13.56 -8.37 -7.56
CA MET A 190 14.29 -7.10 -7.47
C MET A 190 15.23 -7.06 -6.25
N ALA A 191 14.87 -7.68 -5.13
CA ALA A 191 15.72 -7.74 -3.95
C ALA A 191 17.01 -8.53 -4.19
N ILE A 192 16.98 -9.54 -5.07
CA ILE A 192 18.17 -10.31 -5.48
C ILE A 192 19.09 -9.42 -6.32
N GLU A 193 18.55 -8.76 -7.34
CA GLU A 193 19.32 -7.94 -8.28
C GLU A 193 19.89 -6.67 -7.61
N LEU A 194 19.21 -6.10 -6.61
CA LEU A 194 19.61 -4.87 -5.93
C LEU A 194 20.45 -5.09 -4.67
N LYS A 195 20.76 -6.35 -4.33
CA LYS A 195 21.49 -6.70 -3.11
C LYS A 195 22.85 -6.00 -3.02
N ASP A 196 23.64 -6.07 -4.09
CA ASP A 196 24.99 -5.51 -4.12
C ASP A 196 24.99 -3.97 -4.23
N ALA A 197 23.86 -3.39 -4.62
CA ALA A 197 23.62 -1.96 -4.59
C ALA A 197 23.15 -1.47 -3.20
N ASN A 198 22.98 -2.37 -2.22
CA ASN A 198 22.46 -2.04 -0.87
C ASN A 198 21.09 -1.35 -0.91
N VAL A 199 20.23 -1.76 -1.84
CA VAL A 199 18.85 -1.27 -1.98
C VAL A 199 17.90 -2.37 -1.54
N ALA A 200 17.10 -2.09 -0.53
CA ALA A 200 16.09 -3.03 -0.03
C ALA A 200 14.79 -2.90 -0.84
N VAL A 201 14.18 -4.04 -1.16
CA VAL A 201 12.85 -4.08 -1.79
C VAL A 201 11.93 -4.95 -0.94
N VAL A 202 10.77 -4.43 -0.57
CA VAL A 202 9.79 -5.19 0.24
C VAL A 202 8.39 -5.06 -0.35
N CYS A 203 7.57 -6.09 -0.18
CA CYS A 203 6.13 -5.98 -0.39
C CYS A 203 5.43 -5.81 0.96
N LEU A 204 4.70 -4.71 1.15
CA LEU A 204 3.95 -4.41 2.36
C LEU A 204 2.47 -4.72 2.13
N TRP A 205 1.91 -5.62 2.94
CA TRP A 205 0.49 -5.93 2.93
C TRP A 205 -0.20 -5.19 4.07
N PRO A 206 -1.00 -4.19 3.76
CA PRO A 206 -1.93 -3.60 4.72
C PRO A 206 -2.97 -4.62 5.15
N GLY A 207 -3.54 -4.44 6.35
CA GLY A 207 -4.79 -5.05 6.73
C GLY A 207 -5.99 -4.41 6.01
N ILE A 208 -7.17 -4.51 6.60
CA ILE A 208 -8.37 -3.82 6.08
C ILE A 208 -8.21 -2.33 6.38
N ALA A 209 -7.82 -1.55 5.38
CA ALA A 209 -7.58 -0.12 5.54
C ALA A 209 -8.89 0.69 5.46
N LYS A 210 -9.08 1.59 6.42
CA LYS A 210 -10.20 2.55 6.48
C LYS A 210 -9.88 3.73 5.57
N THR A 211 -10.13 3.55 4.27
CA THR A 211 -9.98 4.62 3.28
C THR A 211 -11.30 5.34 3.07
N GLU A 212 -11.26 6.52 2.47
CA GLU A 212 -12.44 7.28 2.06
C GLU A 212 -13.33 6.43 1.14
N LEU A 213 -12.71 5.67 0.23
CA LEU A 213 -13.43 4.80 -0.71
C LEU A 213 -14.09 3.61 -0.01
N THR A 214 -13.41 2.95 0.94
CA THR A 214 -14.02 1.87 1.73
C THR A 214 -15.20 2.38 2.55
N ALA A 215 -15.12 3.60 3.09
CA ALA A 215 -16.23 4.21 3.82
C ALA A 215 -17.46 4.46 2.91
N GLU A 216 -17.25 4.86 1.66
CA GLU A 216 -18.35 5.02 0.69
C GLU A 216 -18.92 3.66 0.26
N LEU A 217 -18.09 2.67 0.01
CA LEU A 217 -18.54 1.32 -0.40
C LEU A 217 -19.31 0.60 0.72
N LEU A 218 -19.03 0.88 2.00
CA LEU A 218 -19.78 0.35 3.13
C LEU A 218 -21.26 0.83 3.17
N LYS A 219 -21.55 1.97 2.54
CA LYS A 219 -22.93 2.48 2.43
C LYS A 219 -23.75 1.71 1.39
N THR A 220 -23.11 0.85 0.62
CA THR A 220 -23.69 0.08 -0.48
C THR A 220 -23.52 -1.42 -0.23
N ASP A 221 -24.21 -2.26 -1.03
CA ASP A 221 -24.04 -3.72 -0.98
C ASP A 221 -22.82 -4.22 -1.77
N VAL A 222 -22.02 -3.31 -2.33
CA VAL A 222 -20.90 -3.66 -3.21
C VAL A 222 -19.84 -4.48 -2.47
N LEU A 223 -19.46 -4.07 -1.26
CA LEU A 223 -18.46 -4.82 -0.47
C LEU A 223 -18.94 -6.23 -0.10
N HIS A 224 -20.22 -6.38 0.25
CA HIS A 224 -20.80 -7.68 0.50
C HIS A 224 -20.72 -8.59 -0.74
N LYS A 225 -21.11 -8.07 -1.91
CA LYS A 225 -21.02 -8.80 -3.18
C LYS A 225 -19.59 -9.14 -3.57
N LEU A 226 -18.63 -8.24 -3.30
CA LEU A 226 -17.20 -8.44 -3.59
C LEU A 226 -16.54 -9.49 -2.71
N THR A 227 -16.91 -9.57 -1.44
CA THR A 227 -16.23 -10.41 -0.45
C THR A 227 -16.98 -11.66 -0.06
N GLY A 228 -18.26 -11.74 -0.39
CA GLY A 228 -19.19 -12.81 0.07
C GLY A 228 -19.47 -12.77 1.58
N GLN A 229 -19.00 -11.76 2.31
CA GLN A 229 -19.20 -11.64 3.75
C GLN A 229 -20.54 -10.95 4.06
N SER A 230 -21.18 -11.30 5.19
CA SER A 230 -22.36 -10.59 5.65
C SER A 230 -22.01 -9.13 6.04
N LYS A 231 -23.01 -8.26 6.03
CA LYS A 231 -22.83 -6.86 6.40
C LYS A 231 -22.30 -6.71 7.83
N GLU A 232 -22.81 -7.51 8.77
CA GLU A 232 -22.37 -7.51 10.17
C GLU A 232 -20.88 -7.95 10.30
N SER A 233 -20.47 -8.96 9.52
CA SER A 233 -19.09 -9.43 9.50
C SER A 233 -18.16 -8.37 8.91
N MET A 234 -18.61 -7.67 7.85
CA MET A 234 -17.85 -6.59 7.24
C MET A 234 -17.70 -5.40 8.19
N ASP A 235 -18.79 -4.97 8.86
CA ASP A 235 -18.76 -3.89 9.83
C ASP A 235 -17.83 -4.22 11.01
N ALA A 236 -17.87 -5.46 11.50
CA ALA A 236 -16.97 -5.92 12.56
C ALA A 236 -15.50 -5.90 12.11
N SER A 237 -15.24 -6.32 10.88
CA SER A 237 -13.91 -6.31 10.27
C SER A 237 -13.39 -4.89 10.08
N MET A 238 -14.24 -3.97 9.61
CA MET A 238 -13.89 -2.55 9.44
C MET A 238 -13.65 -1.84 10.77
N LYS A 239 -14.43 -2.15 11.82
CA LYS A 239 -14.16 -1.58 13.15
C LYS A 239 -12.74 -1.87 13.64
N ARG A 240 -12.23 -3.05 13.33
CA ARG A 240 -10.85 -3.50 13.68
C ARG A 240 -9.83 -3.26 12.57
N GLY A 241 -10.26 -2.69 11.46
CA GLY A 241 -9.38 -2.28 10.38
C GLY A 241 -8.40 -1.19 10.82
N GLU A 242 -7.36 -1.00 10.02
CA GLU A 242 -6.30 -0.04 10.26
C GLU A 242 -6.59 1.31 9.60
N SER A 243 -6.07 2.39 10.19
CA SER A 243 -6.07 3.69 9.54
C SER A 243 -5.05 3.72 8.39
N THR A 244 -5.22 4.64 7.46
CA THR A 244 -4.24 4.85 6.38
C THR A 244 -2.89 5.31 6.93
N GLU A 245 -2.88 6.05 8.03
CA GLU A 245 -1.66 6.49 8.71
C GLU A 245 -0.94 5.34 9.44
N PHE A 246 -1.64 4.28 9.83
CA PHE A 246 -1.00 3.08 10.40
C PHE A 246 -0.07 2.40 9.37
N VAL A 247 -0.51 2.33 8.10
CA VAL A 247 0.34 1.87 7.00
C VAL A 247 1.56 2.79 6.85
N GLY A 248 1.35 4.11 6.96
CA GLY A 248 2.42 5.10 6.93
C GLY A 248 3.46 4.90 8.04
N LYS A 249 3.01 4.64 9.28
CA LYS A 249 3.92 4.31 10.40
C LYS A 249 4.76 3.07 10.12
N ALA A 250 4.19 2.05 9.46
CA ALA A 250 4.95 0.87 9.04
C ALA A 250 6.05 1.23 8.04
N VAL A 251 5.76 2.10 7.05
CA VAL A 251 6.76 2.57 6.08
C VAL A 251 7.85 3.38 6.75
N VAL A 252 7.49 4.31 7.66
CA VAL A 252 8.47 5.10 8.45
C VAL A 252 9.38 4.17 9.26
N ALA A 253 8.83 3.16 9.91
CA ALA A 253 9.62 2.20 10.70
C ALA A 253 10.59 1.39 9.82
N LEU A 254 10.16 0.97 8.63
CA LEU A 254 11.04 0.30 7.66
C LEU A 254 12.15 1.23 7.14
N ALA A 255 11.82 2.49 6.82
CA ALA A 255 12.79 3.47 6.35
C ALA A 255 13.84 3.84 7.41
N GLY A 256 13.47 3.80 8.69
CA GLY A 256 14.38 4.02 9.81
C GLY A 256 15.16 2.77 10.26
N ASP A 257 14.88 1.59 9.71
CA ASP A 257 15.51 0.33 10.13
C ASP A 257 16.91 0.17 9.51
N LYS A 258 17.95 0.37 10.31
CA LYS A 258 19.34 0.15 9.89
C LYS A 258 19.64 -1.28 9.40
N LYS A 259 18.74 -2.24 9.68
CA LYS A 259 18.87 -3.65 9.28
C LYS A 259 17.87 -4.01 8.17
N ILE A 260 17.35 -3.04 7.45
CA ILE A 260 16.29 -3.23 6.43
C ILE A 260 16.65 -4.28 5.37
N MET A 261 17.93 -4.40 5.00
CA MET A 261 18.41 -5.42 4.07
C MET A 261 18.08 -6.86 4.50
N LYS A 262 17.92 -7.12 5.80
CA LYS A 262 17.48 -8.45 6.30
C LYS A 262 16.01 -8.74 5.98
N LYS A 263 15.23 -7.74 5.63
CA LYS A 263 13.82 -7.85 5.25
C LYS A 263 13.62 -7.78 3.72
N SER A 264 14.66 -7.45 2.97
CA SER A 264 14.59 -7.36 1.51
C SER A 264 14.10 -8.67 0.87
N GLY A 265 13.24 -8.57 -0.14
CA GLY A 265 12.61 -9.68 -0.83
C GLY A 265 11.41 -10.31 -0.09
N ARG A 266 10.98 -9.74 1.03
CA ARG A 266 9.94 -10.37 1.86
C ARG A 266 8.61 -9.63 1.78
N ILE A 267 7.54 -10.40 1.96
CA ILE A 267 6.20 -9.90 2.25
C ILE A 267 6.13 -9.59 3.75
N LEU A 268 5.75 -8.35 4.06
CA LEU A 268 5.64 -7.83 5.42
C LEU A 268 4.20 -7.40 5.69
N LEU A 269 3.70 -7.67 6.88
CA LEU A 269 2.36 -7.27 7.31
C LEU A 269 2.45 -6.05 8.23
N THR A 270 1.62 -5.03 8.02
CA THR A 270 1.58 -3.82 8.86
C THR A 270 1.43 -4.13 10.33
N ALA A 271 0.53 -5.04 10.71
CA ALA A 271 0.30 -5.44 12.10
C ALA A 271 1.45 -6.23 12.72
N ASP A 272 2.25 -6.97 11.92
CA ASP A 272 3.48 -7.62 12.40
C ASP A 272 4.57 -6.59 12.66
N LEU A 273 4.75 -5.62 11.75
CA LEU A 273 5.70 -4.52 11.91
C LEU A 273 5.34 -3.65 13.11
N ALA A 274 4.05 -3.39 13.34
CA ALA A 274 3.61 -2.64 14.51
C ALA A 274 4.00 -3.33 15.82
N SER A 275 3.93 -4.66 15.86
CA SER A 275 4.39 -5.44 17.02
C SER A 275 5.92 -5.40 17.15
N GLU A 276 6.65 -5.49 16.05
CA GLU A 276 8.13 -5.50 16.02
C GLU A 276 8.70 -4.13 16.41
N TYR A 277 8.19 -3.07 15.80
CA TYR A 277 8.67 -1.69 16.01
C TYR A 277 7.90 -0.91 17.10
N ARG A 278 6.94 -1.57 17.78
CA ARG A 278 6.21 -1.05 18.95
C ARG A 278 5.42 0.23 18.67
N PHE A 279 4.82 0.37 17.49
CA PHE A 279 3.89 1.45 17.21
C PHE A 279 2.42 1.00 17.26
N ARG A 280 1.50 1.94 17.40
CA ARG A 280 0.05 1.72 17.44
C ARG A 280 -0.64 2.65 16.43
N ASP A 281 -1.89 2.34 16.11
CA ASP A 281 -2.74 3.22 15.32
C ASP A 281 -3.01 4.55 16.02
N ALA A 282 -3.54 5.54 15.30
CA ALA A 282 -3.77 6.89 15.81
C ALA A 282 -4.67 6.91 17.08
N ASN A 283 -5.62 5.98 17.18
CA ASN A 283 -6.49 5.79 18.33
C ASN A 283 -5.89 4.94 19.47
N GLY A 284 -4.59 4.60 19.40
CA GLY A 284 -3.91 3.76 20.38
C GLY A 284 -4.23 2.26 20.27
N VAL A 285 -5.10 1.85 19.37
CA VAL A 285 -5.52 0.45 19.17
C VAL A 285 -4.56 -0.28 18.25
N MET A 286 -4.43 -1.58 18.45
CA MET A 286 -3.73 -2.50 17.54
C MET A 286 -4.75 -3.05 16.54
N PRO A 287 -4.61 -2.80 15.23
CA PRO A 287 -5.48 -3.38 14.21
C PRO A 287 -5.42 -4.91 14.17
N ALA A 288 -6.44 -5.51 13.55
CA ALA A 288 -6.49 -6.96 13.39
C ALA A 288 -5.31 -7.46 12.54
N ASN A 289 -4.66 -8.54 13.01
CA ASN A 289 -3.61 -9.19 12.28
C ASN A 289 -4.19 -10.43 11.58
N ILE A 290 -4.05 -10.52 10.26
CA ILE A 290 -4.56 -11.66 9.47
C ILE A 290 -3.91 -12.99 9.87
N ARG A 291 -2.74 -12.95 10.51
CA ARG A 291 -2.06 -14.13 11.08
C ARG A 291 -2.54 -14.51 12.47
N SER A 292 -3.32 -13.68 13.14
CA SER A 292 -3.86 -14.04 14.45
C SER A 292 -4.86 -15.18 14.28
N VAL A 293 -4.67 -16.26 15.06
CA VAL A 293 -5.61 -17.39 15.11
C VAL A 293 -7.01 -16.88 15.47
N ARG A 294 -7.09 -15.93 16.38
CA ARG A 294 -8.36 -15.26 16.72
C ARG A 294 -9.02 -14.62 15.51
N THR A 295 -8.27 -13.85 14.72
CA THR A 295 -8.79 -13.19 13.51
C THR A 295 -9.21 -14.21 12.46
N ALA A 296 -8.44 -15.28 12.27
CA ALA A 296 -8.81 -16.37 11.36
C ALA A 296 -10.11 -17.03 11.77
N LEU A 297 -10.28 -17.39 13.05
CA LEU A 297 -11.53 -17.97 13.55
C LEU A 297 -12.73 -17.04 13.36
N GLU A 298 -12.56 -15.75 13.56
CA GLU A 298 -13.63 -14.76 13.34
C GLU A 298 -14.02 -14.66 11.86
N LEU A 299 -13.04 -14.69 10.95
CA LEU A 299 -13.28 -14.69 9.50
C LEU A 299 -14.01 -15.95 9.03
N PHE A 300 -13.75 -17.10 9.66
CA PHE A 300 -14.46 -18.35 9.40
C PHE A 300 -15.80 -18.51 10.16
N GLY A 301 -16.26 -17.46 10.85
CA GLY A 301 -17.55 -17.47 11.55
C GLY A 301 -17.52 -18.04 12.98
N PHE A 302 -16.37 -18.53 13.47
CA PHE A 302 -16.22 -19.09 14.82
C PHE A 302 -16.04 -18.01 15.90
N VAL A 303 -16.89 -16.97 15.90
CA VAL A 303 -16.72 -15.77 16.74
C VAL A 303 -16.71 -16.09 18.24
N ARG A 304 -17.52 -17.07 18.69
CA ARG A 304 -17.58 -17.47 20.12
C ARG A 304 -16.25 -18.10 20.57
N LEU A 305 -15.67 -19.00 19.75
CA LEU A 305 -14.39 -19.63 20.03
C LEU A 305 -13.24 -18.63 19.99
N ALA A 306 -13.28 -17.70 19.04
CA ALA A 306 -12.27 -16.65 18.87
C ALA A 306 -12.06 -15.80 20.12
N ARG A 307 -13.12 -15.57 20.93
CA ARG A 307 -13.03 -14.77 22.18
C ARG A 307 -12.10 -15.39 23.23
N TRP A 308 -11.93 -16.70 23.21
CA TRP A 308 -11.06 -17.43 24.16
C TRP A 308 -9.60 -17.49 23.69
N ILE A 309 -9.31 -17.14 22.44
CA ILE A 309 -7.97 -17.20 21.87
C ILE A 309 -7.29 -15.83 22.05
N PRO A 310 -6.14 -15.76 22.75
CA PRO A 310 -5.37 -14.54 22.86
C PRO A 310 -4.90 -14.02 21.49
N ALA A 311 -4.99 -12.71 21.25
CA ALA A 311 -4.66 -12.10 19.96
C ALA A 311 -3.18 -12.23 19.55
N PHE A 312 -2.29 -12.49 20.53
CA PHE A 312 -0.86 -12.70 20.27
C PHE A 312 -0.52 -14.06 19.66
N ILE A 313 -1.44 -15.05 19.71
CA ILE A 313 -1.24 -16.34 19.08
C ILE A 313 -1.38 -16.16 17.56
N LYS A 314 -0.26 -16.35 16.85
CA LYS A 314 -0.17 -16.12 15.40
C LYS A 314 0.13 -17.40 14.65
N ILE A 315 -0.51 -17.58 13.52
CA ILE A 315 -0.17 -18.61 12.54
C ILE A 315 1.24 -18.32 12.01
N PRO A 316 2.16 -19.29 12.00
CA PRO A 316 3.48 -19.11 11.40
C PRO A 316 3.39 -18.68 9.94
N LYS A 317 4.33 -17.82 9.49
CA LYS A 317 4.28 -17.29 8.11
C LYS A 317 4.31 -18.37 7.05
N PHE A 318 5.05 -19.45 7.26
CA PHE A 318 5.12 -20.56 6.30
C PHE A 318 3.78 -21.27 6.10
N CYS A 319 2.90 -21.28 7.13
CA CYS A 319 1.56 -21.86 7.00
C CYS A 319 0.68 -21.08 5.99
N LEU A 320 0.98 -19.79 5.74
CA LEU A 320 0.26 -19.04 4.74
C LEU A 320 0.49 -19.59 3.32
N HIS A 321 1.62 -20.25 3.05
CA HIS A 321 1.86 -20.92 1.78
C HIS A 321 0.91 -22.08 1.53
N PHE A 322 0.52 -22.80 2.60
CA PHE A 322 -0.47 -23.88 2.47
C PHE A 322 -1.89 -23.36 2.20
N ALA A 323 -2.17 -22.09 2.55
CA ALA A 323 -3.42 -21.44 2.22
C ALA A 323 -3.46 -20.92 0.76
N SER A 324 -2.33 -20.93 0.06
CA SER A 324 -2.26 -20.60 -1.36
C SER A 324 -2.57 -21.84 -2.19
N TYR A 325 -3.40 -21.68 -3.23
CA TYR A 325 -3.71 -22.78 -4.16
C TYR A 325 -2.56 -23.15 -5.10
N LYS A 326 -1.31 -22.84 -4.73
CA LYS A 326 -0.15 -23.03 -5.62
C LYS A 326 0.45 -24.43 -5.53
N PHE A 327 0.13 -25.16 -4.47
CA PHE A 327 0.58 -26.53 -4.24
C PHE A 327 -0.50 -27.33 -3.53
#